data_cb8041d5b9702252b4bf1e42f025bb93
#
_entry.id   cb8041d5b9702252b4bf1e42f025bb93
#
_cell.length_a   1.000
_cell.length_b   1.000
_cell.length_c   1.000
_cell.angle_alpha   90.00
_cell.angle_beta   90.00
_cell.angle_gamma   90.00
#
_symmetry.space_group_name_H-M   'P 1'
#
loop_
_entity.id
_entity.type
_entity.pdbx_description
1 polymer ?
#
loop_
_entity_poly.entity_id
_entity_poly.type
_entity_poly.pdbx_seq_one_letter_code
_entity_poly.pdbx_strand_id
1 'polypeptide(L)'
;MSETSSFKVFSGTNSRYLAEKICASLGCPLGNMNITHFADGEFAVSYEESIRGAHVFLVQSTFPNSDNLMELLLMIDAAKRASAKSIIAVIPYFGWARQDRKDKPRVSIGAKLVADLLSVAGIDRLITMDLHADQIQGFFDIPVDHLYASAVFLPYIESLNLENLVIATPDVGGSKRASTFSKYLGVPLVLCNKTREKANVVATMQIIGDVKDKNVVLVDDIVDTAGTITKAANVMLEAGAKSVRAIASHCVMSDPASFRVQESSLAEMVFTDSIPYAKKCDKVKQLSIADMFAETIRRVVNNESISSQYII
;
A
#
# COMPACT_ATOMS: atom_id res chain seq x y z
N MET A 1 -23.01 6.77 31.74
CA MET A 1 -21.61 7.14 31.47
C MET A 1 -21.17 6.29 30.30
N SER A 2 -21.01 6.85 29.11
CA SER A 2 -20.43 6.13 27.98
C SER A 2 -18.97 5.85 28.36
N GLU A 3 -18.61 4.58 28.60
CA GLU A 3 -17.22 4.18 28.67
C GLU A 3 -16.59 4.59 27.32
N THR A 4 -15.78 5.64 27.33
CA THR A 4 -14.91 5.93 26.20
C THR A 4 -14.02 4.70 26.04
N SER A 5 -14.27 3.96 24.96
CA SER A 5 -13.56 2.73 24.67
C SER A 5 -12.06 3.06 24.61
N SER A 6 -11.28 2.54 25.57
CA SER A 6 -9.84 2.77 25.62
C SER A 6 -9.19 2.10 24.41
N PHE A 7 -8.50 2.87 23.57
CA PHE A 7 -7.70 2.33 22.47
C PHE A 7 -6.24 2.76 22.60
N LYS A 8 -5.35 1.97 22.04
CA LYS A 8 -3.90 2.22 22.01
C LYS A 8 -3.34 1.85 20.65
N VAL A 9 -2.39 2.62 20.17
CA VAL A 9 -1.70 2.41 18.90
C VAL A 9 -0.24 2.06 19.18
N PHE A 10 0.23 0.97 18.64
CA PHE A 10 1.64 0.54 18.71
C PHE A 10 2.18 0.34 17.31
N SER A 11 3.50 0.33 17.19
CA SER A 11 4.17 0.18 15.92
C SER A 11 5.28 -0.85 15.98
N GLY A 12 5.38 -1.66 14.94
CA GLY A 12 6.60 -2.38 14.67
C GLY A 12 7.73 -1.44 14.23
N THR A 13 8.94 -1.98 14.22
CA THR A 13 10.19 -1.22 14.01
C THR A 13 10.15 -0.39 12.72
N ASN A 14 9.78 -1.02 11.62
CA ASN A 14 9.89 -0.40 10.30
C ASN A 14 8.70 0.47 9.87
N SER A 15 7.66 0.59 10.72
CA SER A 15 6.47 1.42 10.45
C SER A 15 6.29 2.55 11.47
N ARG A 16 7.25 2.75 12.37
CA ARG A 16 7.18 3.76 13.42
C ARG A 16 6.97 5.16 12.89
N TYR A 17 7.64 5.54 11.81
CA TYR A 17 7.49 6.84 11.14
C TYR A 17 6.03 7.14 10.72
N LEU A 18 5.29 6.13 10.28
CA LEU A 18 3.89 6.26 9.88
C LEU A 18 2.96 6.23 11.11
N ALA A 19 3.24 5.35 12.06
CA ALA A 19 2.46 5.25 13.30
C ALA A 19 2.53 6.56 14.11
N GLU A 20 3.67 7.23 14.17
CA GLU A 20 3.83 8.54 14.82
C GLU A 20 2.96 9.61 14.13
N LYS A 21 2.92 9.64 12.79
CA LYS A 21 2.02 10.54 12.03
C LYS A 21 0.54 10.21 12.28
N ILE A 22 0.17 8.93 12.29
CA ILE A 22 -1.20 8.48 12.59
C ILE A 22 -1.60 8.92 13.99
N CYS A 23 -0.75 8.70 15.00
CA CYS A 23 -0.99 9.12 16.37
C CYS A 23 -1.11 10.66 16.51
N ALA A 24 -0.27 11.41 15.79
CA ALA A 24 -0.39 12.87 15.74
C ALA A 24 -1.74 13.33 15.18
N SER A 25 -2.23 12.70 14.11
CA SER A 25 -3.56 12.98 13.52
C SER A 25 -4.71 12.56 14.43
N LEU A 26 -4.54 11.46 15.21
CA LEU A 26 -5.52 11.02 16.22
C LEU A 26 -5.54 11.88 17.48
N GLY A 27 -4.48 12.66 17.74
CA GLY A 27 -4.29 13.39 18.97
C GLY A 27 -3.99 12.49 20.19
N CYS A 28 -3.34 11.34 19.97
CA CYS A 28 -2.96 10.39 21.02
C CYS A 28 -1.46 10.07 20.97
N PRO A 29 -0.83 9.65 22.09
CA PRO A 29 0.54 9.18 22.07
C PRO A 29 0.65 7.82 21.38
N LEU A 30 1.81 7.56 20.75
CA LEU A 30 2.20 6.22 20.37
C LEU A 30 2.51 5.40 21.63
N GLY A 31 1.96 4.19 21.72
CA GLY A 31 2.15 3.30 22.85
C GLY A 31 3.60 2.86 23.01
N ASN A 32 4.00 2.62 24.25
CA ASN A 32 5.37 2.21 24.58
C ASN A 32 5.50 0.69 24.52
N MET A 33 6.35 0.24 23.61
CA MET A 33 6.66 -1.17 23.36
C MET A 33 8.16 -1.31 23.10
N ASN A 34 8.76 -2.38 23.60
CA ASN A 34 10.16 -2.70 23.38
C ASN A 34 10.30 -3.94 22.49
N ILE A 35 11.23 -3.88 21.55
CA ILE A 35 11.64 -5.01 20.71
C ILE A 35 13.11 -5.27 20.99
N THR A 36 13.37 -6.39 21.64
CA THR A 36 14.72 -6.81 22.02
C THR A 36 15.26 -7.79 21.00
N HIS A 37 16.39 -7.47 20.38
CA HIS A 37 17.09 -8.37 19.47
C HIS A 37 18.15 -9.16 20.20
N PHE A 38 18.21 -10.47 19.96
CA PHE A 38 19.19 -11.39 20.49
C PHE A 38 20.37 -11.56 19.53
N ALA A 39 21.48 -12.07 20.06
CA ALA A 39 22.73 -12.21 19.28
C ALA A 39 22.63 -13.24 18.13
N ASP A 40 21.72 -14.19 18.21
CA ASP A 40 21.44 -15.19 17.19
C ASP A 40 20.51 -14.69 16.07
N GLY A 41 19.96 -13.46 16.21
CA GLY A 41 19.05 -12.84 15.27
C GLY A 41 17.57 -13.01 15.61
N GLU A 42 17.22 -13.75 16.66
CA GLU A 42 15.86 -13.76 17.19
C GLU A 42 15.51 -12.41 17.83
N PHE A 43 14.22 -12.14 18.00
CA PHE A 43 13.75 -10.96 18.71
C PHE A 43 12.47 -11.25 19.51
N ALA A 44 12.28 -10.47 20.57
CA ALA A 44 11.15 -10.57 21.46
C ALA A 44 10.43 -9.22 21.57
N VAL A 45 9.13 -9.26 21.77
CA VAL A 45 8.27 -8.07 21.93
C VAL A 45 7.72 -8.01 23.34
N SER A 46 7.80 -6.82 23.97
CA SER A 46 7.14 -6.55 25.24
C SER A 46 6.42 -5.21 25.23
N TYR A 47 5.19 -5.18 25.74
CA TYR A 47 4.46 -3.95 25.99
C TYR A 47 4.91 -3.36 27.34
N GLU A 48 5.38 -2.13 27.32
CA GLU A 48 5.90 -1.43 28.52
C GLU A 48 4.80 -0.68 29.30
N GLU A 49 3.54 -0.92 28.92
CA GLU A 49 2.38 -0.36 29.56
C GLU A 49 1.20 -1.35 29.55
N SER A 50 0.22 -1.16 30.46
CA SER A 50 -0.95 -2.03 30.47
C SER A 50 -1.83 -1.80 29.27
N ILE A 51 -2.15 -2.90 28.57
CA ILE A 51 -3.07 -2.93 27.42
C ILE A 51 -4.34 -3.76 27.73
N ARG A 52 -4.48 -4.18 29.00
CA ARG A 52 -5.64 -5.00 29.43
C ARG A 52 -6.96 -4.27 29.18
N GLY A 53 -7.85 -4.93 28.45
CA GLY A 53 -9.19 -4.39 28.13
C GLY A 53 -9.19 -3.25 27.10
N ALA A 54 -8.05 -2.89 26.50
CA ALA A 54 -7.98 -1.88 25.44
C ALA A 54 -8.19 -2.48 24.05
N HIS A 55 -8.66 -1.67 23.10
CA HIS A 55 -8.55 -1.95 21.66
C HIS A 55 -7.13 -1.59 21.22
N VAL A 56 -6.39 -2.56 20.70
CA VAL A 56 -4.97 -2.43 20.34
C VAL A 56 -4.82 -2.41 18.83
N PHE A 57 -4.31 -1.30 18.30
CA PHE A 57 -4.00 -1.12 16.88
C PHE A 57 -2.49 -1.30 16.67
N LEU A 58 -2.11 -2.26 15.82
CA LEU A 58 -0.73 -2.62 15.54
C LEU A 58 -0.36 -2.19 14.13
N VAL A 59 0.42 -1.12 14.01
CA VAL A 59 0.83 -0.55 12.73
C VAL A 59 2.12 -1.19 12.26
N GLN A 60 2.05 -2.02 11.20
CA GLN A 60 3.24 -2.65 10.61
C GLN A 60 3.00 -3.03 9.15
N SER A 61 3.66 -2.37 8.22
CA SER A 61 3.76 -2.81 6.84
C SER A 61 4.66 -4.04 6.72
N THR A 62 4.20 -5.06 5.99
CA THR A 62 4.90 -6.36 5.89
C THR A 62 5.75 -6.48 4.62
N PHE A 63 6.45 -5.39 4.23
CA PHE A 63 7.42 -5.44 3.14
C PHE A 63 8.66 -6.30 3.51
N PRO A 64 9.42 -6.82 2.52
CA PRO A 64 10.62 -7.60 2.79
C PRO A 64 11.63 -6.81 3.67
N ASN A 65 12.34 -7.44 4.62
CA ASN A 65 12.43 -8.90 4.82
C ASN A 65 11.23 -9.48 5.60
N SER A 66 11.25 -10.80 5.83
CA SER A 66 10.19 -11.54 6.55
C SER A 66 10.02 -11.10 8.02
N ASP A 67 11.03 -10.45 8.60
CA ASP A 67 11.05 -10.05 10.01
C ASP A 67 9.92 -9.07 10.33
N ASN A 68 9.52 -8.22 9.38
CA ASN A 68 8.37 -7.34 9.55
C ASN A 68 7.07 -8.10 9.82
N LEU A 69 6.88 -9.24 9.15
CA LEU A 69 5.72 -10.11 9.40
C LEU A 69 5.89 -10.85 10.72
N MET A 70 7.07 -11.40 11.00
CA MET A 70 7.32 -12.13 12.24
C MET A 70 7.19 -11.23 13.47
N GLU A 71 7.69 -10.00 13.39
CA GLU A 71 7.54 -8.98 14.43
C GLU A 71 6.04 -8.71 14.70
N LEU A 72 5.25 -8.51 13.66
CA LEU A 72 3.81 -8.31 13.79
C LEU A 72 3.12 -9.51 14.46
N LEU A 73 3.47 -10.74 14.09
CA LEU A 73 2.92 -11.95 14.71
C LEU A 73 3.24 -12.03 16.21
N LEU A 74 4.47 -11.68 16.61
CA LEU A 74 4.86 -11.62 18.02
C LEU A 74 4.15 -10.49 18.77
N MET A 75 3.94 -9.33 18.14
CA MET A 75 3.13 -8.24 18.70
C MET A 75 1.69 -8.70 18.97
N ILE A 76 1.09 -9.43 18.04
CA ILE A 76 -0.28 -9.97 18.18
C ILE A 76 -0.34 -10.97 19.33
N ASP A 77 0.56 -11.95 19.38
CA ASP A 77 0.58 -12.97 20.45
C ASP A 77 0.79 -12.32 21.84
N ALA A 78 1.70 -11.37 21.94
CA ALA A 78 1.93 -10.63 23.18
C ALA A 78 0.70 -9.82 23.61
N ALA A 79 -0.02 -9.16 22.68
CA ALA A 79 -1.24 -8.42 22.97
C ALA A 79 -2.36 -9.34 23.47
N LYS A 80 -2.51 -10.50 22.83
CA LYS A 80 -3.49 -11.55 23.24
C LYS A 80 -3.21 -12.03 24.67
N ARG A 81 -1.94 -12.34 24.98
CA ARG A 81 -1.53 -12.79 26.33
C ARG A 81 -1.66 -11.69 27.37
N ALA A 82 -1.52 -10.42 26.98
CA ALA A 82 -1.71 -9.27 27.86
C ALA A 82 -3.21 -8.89 28.04
N SER A 83 -4.14 -9.70 27.51
CA SER A 83 -5.60 -9.52 27.64
C SER A 83 -6.10 -8.22 26.99
N ALA A 84 -5.61 -7.86 25.82
CA ALA A 84 -6.25 -6.86 24.98
C ALA A 84 -7.71 -7.24 24.73
N LYS A 85 -8.61 -6.24 24.63
CA LYS A 85 -10.03 -6.46 24.33
C LYS A 85 -10.24 -6.87 22.87
N SER A 86 -9.51 -6.23 21.98
CA SER A 86 -9.42 -6.63 20.57
C SER A 86 -8.07 -6.21 20.00
N ILE A 87 -7.63 -6.90 18.96
CA ILE A 87 -6.35 -6.71 18.29
C ILE A 87 -6.62 -6.39 16.83
N ILE A 88 -6.30 -5.19 16.40
CA ILE A 88 -6.50 -4.71 15.03
C ILE A 88 -5.15 -4.57 14.34
N ALA A 89 -4.89 -5.40 13.34
CA ALA A 89 -3.71 -5.25 12.50
C ALA A 89 -3.91 -4.11 11.50
N VAL A 90 -3.04 -3.12 11.52
CA VAL A 90 -3.00 -2.01 10.58
C VAL A 90 -1.80 -2.22 9.67
N ILE A 91 -2.06 -2.76 8.48
CA ILE A 91 -1.02 -3.19 7.52
C ILE A 91 -1.14 -2.33 6.26
N PRO A 92 -0.53 -1.14 6.20
CA PRO A 92 -0.62 -0.25 5.04
C PRO A 92 -0.11 -0.89 3.75
N TYR A 93 0.95 -1.68 3.82
CA TYR A 93 1.41 -2.55 2.74
C TYR A 93 1.36 -4.01 3.17
N PHE A 94 0.50 -4.80 2.52
CA PHE A 94 0.35 -6.23 2.74
C PHE A 94 1.34 -6.99 1.85
N GLY A 95 2.42 -7.50 2.44
CA GLY A 95 3.42 -8.30 1.75
C GLY A 95 2.83 -9.63 1.24
N TRP A 96 3.50 -10.24 0.25
CA TRP A 96 3.07 -11.46 -0.44
C TRP A 96 1.74 -11.36 -1.20
N ALA A 97 1.08 -10.19 -1.24
CA ALA A 97 -0.17 -9.98 -1.97
C ALA A 97 -0.10 -10.35 -3.46
N ARG A 98 1.09 -10.26 -4.08
CA ARG A 98 1.31 -10.69 -5.48
C ARG A 98 1.22 -12.20 -5.70
N GLN A 99 1.16 -13.00 -4.61
CA GLN A 99 0.98 -14.45 -4.64
C GLN A 99 -0.45 -14.82 -4.20
N ASP A 100 -1.45 -14.21 -4.86
CA ASP A 100 -2.89 -14.35 -4.54
C ASP A 100 -3.53 -15.60 -5.15
N ARG A 101 -2.84 -16.24 -6.12
CA ARG A 101 -3.32 -17.40 -6.87
C ARG A 101 -2.16 -18.26 -7.36
N LYS A 102 -2.48 -19.46 -7.80
CA LYS A 102 -1.51 -20.30 -8.52
C LYS A 102 -1.40 -19.86 -9.98
N ASP A 103 -0.28 -19.27 -10.34
CA ASP A 103 0.06 -18.88 -11.71
C ASP A 103 0.73 -20.02 -12.50
N LYS A 104 1.19 -21.07 -11.81
CA LYS A 104 1.81 -22.28 -12.35
C LYS A 104 1.63 -23.47 -11.39
N PRO A 105 1.90 -24.68 -11.83
CA PRO A 105 1.84 -25.87 -10.96
C PRO A 105 2.82 -25.81 -9.79
N ARG A 106 2.42 -26.36 -8.63
CA ARG A 106 3.28 -26.59 -7.45
C ARG A 106 3.83 -25.31 -6.81
N VAL A 107 3.07 -24.22 -6.81
CA VAL A 107 3.41 -22.98 -6.12
C VAL A 107 2.49 -22.75 -4.90
N SER A 108 2.97 -21.94 -3.97
CA SER A 108 2.18 -21.46 -2.85
C SER A 108 1.14 -20.42 -3.28
N ILE A 109 0.15 -20.18 -2.41
CA ILE A 109 -0.66 -18.97 -2.39
C ILE A 109 -0.21 -18.18 -1.16
N GLY A 110 0.85 -17.38 -1.31
CA GLY A 110 1.52 -16.70 -0.20
C GLY A 110 0.59 -15.74 0.55
N ALA A 111 -0.30 -15.05 -0.17
CA ALA A 111 -1.29 -14.15 0.43
C ALA A 111 -2.25 -14.89 1.39
N LYS A 112 -2.68 -16.12 1.02
CA LYS A 112 -3.52 -16.95 1.89
C LYS A 112 -2.75 -17.44 3.11
N LEU A 113 -1.50 -17.88 2.94
CA LEU A 113 -0.67 -18.29 4.07
C LEU A 113 -0.48 -17.15 5.08
N VAL A 114 -0.21 -15.93 4.64
CA VAL A 114 -0.07 -14.78 5.52
C VAL A 114 -1.38 -14.45 6.22
N ALA A 115 -2.52 -14.51 5.51
CA ALA A 115 -3.83 -14.30 6.10
C ALA A 115 -4.13 -15.33 7.21
N ASP A 116 -3.80 -16.60 6.98
CA ASP A 116 -3.97 -17.65 7.98
C ASP A 116 -3.08 -17.44 9.21
N LEU A 117 -1.82 -17.09 9.02
CA LEU A 117 -0.89 -16.81 10.12
C LEU A 117 -1.39 -15.65 11.00
N LEU A 118 -1.85 -14.56 10.40
CA LEU A 118 -2.40 -13.42 11.13
C LEU A 118 -3.68 -13.79 11.90
N SER A 119 -4.58 -14.56 11.27
CA SER A 119 -5.82 -15.01 11.87
C SER A 119 -5.57 -15.95 13.06
N VAL A 120 -4.66 -16.93 12.90
CA VAL A 120 -4.28 -17.88 13.97
C VAL A 120 -3.55 -17.18 15.11
N ALA A 121 -2.70 -16.18 14.81
CA ALA A 121 -2.07 -15.37 15.84
C ALA A 121 -3.10 -14.63 16.70
N GLY A 122 -4.23 -14.22 16.13
CA GLY A 122 -5.40 -13.77 16.87
C GLY A 122 -5.79 -12.32 16.64
N ILE A 123 -5.68 -11.80 15.41
CA ILE A 123 -6.28 -10.50 15.06
C ILE A 123 -7.80 -10.62 14.96
N ASP A 124 -8.50 -9.57 15.37
CA ASP A 124 -9.97 -9.45 15.29
C ASP A 124 -10.40 -8.65 14.05
N ARG A 125 -9.52 -7.89 13.45
CA ARG A 125 -9.75 -7.04 12.28
C ARG A 125 -8.44 -6.73 11.56
N LEU A 126 -8.51 -6.57 10.25
CA LEU A 126 -7.43 -6.04 9.41
C LEU A 126 -7.85 -4.69 8.83
N ILE A 127 -6.97 -3.70 8.90
CA ILE A 127 -7.05 -2.44 8.13
C ILE A 127 -5.86 -2.44 7.17
N THR A 128 -6.12 -2.35 5.87
CA THR A 128 -5.07 -2.38 4.84
C THR A 128 -5.41 -1.45 3.68
N MET A 129 -4.48 -1.26 2.75
CA MET A 129 -4.68 -0.37 1.62
C MET A 129 -4.20 -1.01 0.32
N ASP A 130 -4.95 -0.80 -0.76
CA ASP A 130 -4.61 -1.18 -2.15
C ASP A 130 -3.98 -2.57 -2.25
N LEU A 131 -4.69 -3.59 -1.79
CA LEU A 131 -4.29 -4.97 -2.02
C LEU A 131 -4.05 -5.22 -3.52
N HIS A 132 -3.02 -5.97 -3.85
CA HIS A 132 -2.71 -6.34 -5.24
C HIS A 132 -3.91 -6.95 -5.96
N ALA A 133 -4.74 -7.69 -5.24
CA ALA A 133 -5.98 -8.26 -5.71
C ALA A 133 -7.06 -8.08 -4.63
N ASP A 134 -8.18 -7.42 -4.98
CA ASP A 134 -9.28 -7.11 -4.04
C ASP A 134 -9.82 -8.37 -3.33
N GLN A 135 -9.81 -9.51 -4.01
CA GLN A 135 -10.32 -10.79 -3.48
C GLN A 135 -9.50 -11.36 -2.33
N ILE A 136 -8.29 -10.84 -2.05
CA ILE A 136 -7.51 -11.23 -0.86
C ILE A 136 -8.29 -10.98 0.43
N GLN A 137 -9.21 -10.00 0.44
CA GLN A 137 -10.14 -9.77 1.55
C GLN A 137 -10.91 -11.05 1.94
N GLY A 138 -11.26 -11.86 0.96
CA GLY A 138 -11.95 -13.15 1.16
C GLY A 138 -11.05 -14.26 1.70
N PHE A 139 -9.77 -14.03 1.92
CA PHE A 139 -8.87 -15.00 2.58
C PHE A 139 -8.94 -14.94 4.11
N PHE A 140 -9.63 -13.94 4.64
CA PHE A 140 -9.85 -13.71 6.05
C PHE A 140 -11.29 -14.03 6.44
N ASP A 141 -11.47 -14.71 7.58
CA ASP A 141 -12.78 -14.93 8.20
C ASP A 141 -13.15 -13.82 9.21
N ILE A 142 -12.37 -12.75 9.26
CA ILE A 142 -12.56 -11.57 10.10
C ILE A 142 -12.84 -10.35 9.23
N PRO A 143 -13.38 -9.25 9.79
CA PRO A 143 -13.57 -7.99 9.03
C PRO A 143 -12.25 -7.45 8.48
N VAL A 144 -12.29 -7.04 7.20
CA VAL A 144 -11.19 -6.37 6.50
C VAL A 144 -11.65 -5.01 6.00
N ASP A 145 -11.03 -3.96 6.50
CA ASP A 145 -11.21 -2.60 6.01
C ASP A 145 -10.14 -2.34 4.93
N HIS A 146 -10.53 -2.48 3.68
CA HIS A 146 -9.65 -2.30 2.52
C HIS A 146 -9.75 -0.87 2.00
N LEU A 147 -8.79 -0.01 2.36
CA LEU A 147 -8.73 1.39 1.95
C LEU A 147 -8.14 1.53 0.54
N TYR A 148 -8.37 2.69 -0.09
CA TYR A 148 -7.84 2.99 -1.42
C TYR A 148 -7.05 4.29 -1.41
N ALA A 149 -5.82 4.26 -1.92
CA ALA A 149 -4.95 5.43 -2.03
C ALA A 149 -5.49 6.48 -3.02
N SER A 150 -6.54 6.15 -3.79
CA SER A 150 -7.27 7.12 -4.60
C SER A 150 -7.71 8.34 -3.78
N ALA A 151 -8.07 8.16 -2.50
CA ALA A 151 -8.42 9.25 -1.58
C ALA A 151 -7.30 10.28 -1.38
N VAL A 152 -6.03 9.86 -1.55
CA VAL A 152 -4.85 10.73 -1.43
C VAL A 152 -4.36 11.20 -2.81
N PHE A 153 -4.39 10.32 -3.81
CA PHE A 153 -3.87 10.63 -5.14
C PHE A 153 -4.79 11.52 -5.97
N LEU A 154 -6.12 11.39 -5.85
CA LEU A 154 -7.04 12.21 -6.66
C LEU A 154 -6.90 13.71 -6.35
N PRO A 155 -6.93 14.16 -5.08
CA PRO A 155 -6.67 15.57 -4.77
C PRO A 155 -5.28 16.04 -5.23
N TYR A 156 -4.28 15.16 -5.17
CA TYR A 156 -2.95 15.48 -5.66
C TYR A 156 -2.97 15.73 -7.18
N ILE A 157 -3.56 14.83 -7.97
CA ILE A 157 -3.65 14.98 -9.43
C ILE A 157 -4.40 16.27 -9.80
N GLU A 158 -5.52 16.56 -9.12
CA GLU A 158 -6.29 17.79 -9.32
C GLU A 158 -5.43 19.04 -9.06
N SER A 159 -4.61 19.03 -8.01
CA SER A 159 -3.72 20.15 -7.66
C SER A 159 -2.65 20.46 -8.72
N LEU A 160 -2.32 19.50 -9.59
CA LEU A 160 -1.37 19.69 -10.68
C LEU A 160 -1.92 20.56 -11.83
N ASN A 161 -3.25 20.74 -11.91
CA ASN A 161 -3.95 21.53 -12.94
C ASN A 161 -3.49 21.20 -14.38
N LEU A 162 -3.38 19.91 -14.70
CA LEU A 162 -2.88 19.44 -15.98
C LEU A 162 -3.93 19.57 -17.08
N GLU A 163 -3.64 20.39 -18.08
CA GLU A 163 -4.47 20.48 -19.29
C GLU A 163 -4.39 19.18 -20.10
N ASN A 164 -5.47 18.81 -20.80
CA ASN A 164 -5.54 17.62 -21.65
C ASN A 164 -5.06 16.34 -20.90
N LEU A 165 -5.46 16.19 -19.64
CA LEU A 165 -5.11 15.05 -18.81
C LEU A 165 -5.72 13.75 -19.35
N VAL A 166 -4.94 12.68 -19.35
CA VAL A 166 -5.40 11.30 -19.50
C VAL A 166 -4.84 10.42 -18.39
N ILE A 167 -5.63 9.48 -17.93
CA ILE A 167 -5.18 8.44 -17.01
C ILE A 167 -4.74 7.23 -17.82
N ALA A 168 -3.65 6.59 -17.41
CA ALA A 168 -3.16 5.40 -18.07
C ALA A 168 -2.75 4.32 -17.07
N THR A 169 -2.64 3.07 -17.54
CA THR A 169 -2.08 1.96 -16.76
C THR A 169 -0.94 1.30 -17.55
N PRO A 170 0.14 0.88 -16.85
CA PRO A 170 1.31 0.27 -17.51
C PRO A 170 1.04 -1.17 -18.00
N ASP A 171 -0.07 -1.78 -17.57
CA ASP A 171 -0.53 -3.09 -18.03
C ASP A 171 -2.04 -3.25 -17.91
N VAL A 172 -2.59 -4.34 -18.47
CA VAL A 172 -4.02 -4.63 -18.46
C VAL A 172 -4.54 -4.97 -17.06
N GLY A 173 -3.69 -5.49 -16.17
CA GLY A 173 -4.05 -5.85 -14.80
C GLY A 173 -4.51 -4.65 -13.97
N GLY A 174 -3.90 -3.48 -14.18
CA GLY A 174 -4.25 -2.22 -13.52
C GLY A 174 -5.49 -1.51 -14.08
N SER A 175 -6.17 -2.06 -15.10
CA SER A 175 -7.25 -1.37 -15.82
C SER A 175 -8.42 -0.94 -14.94
N LYS A 176 -8.84 -1.78 -13.98
CA LYS A 176 -9.92 -1.46 -13.03
C LYS A 176 -9.55 -0.23 -12.19
N ARG A 177 -8.34 -0.21 -11.61
CA ARG A 177 -7.84 0.91 -10.80
C ARG A 177 -7.76 2.19 -11.64
N ALA A 178 -7.11 2.15 -12.79
CA ALA A 178 -7.01 3.31 -13.67
C ALA A 178 -8.38 3.82 -14.15
N SER A 179 -9.36 2.93 -14.36
CA SER A 179 -10.74 3.30 -14.71
C SER A 179 -11.42 4.09 -13.58
N THR A 180 -11.17 3.77 -12.31
CA THR A 180 -11.69 4.55 -11.17
C THR A 180 -11.19 5.99 -11.23
N PHE A 181 -9.89 6.18 -11.43
CA PHE A 181 -9.30 7.53 -11.55
C PHE A 181 -9.85 8.29 -12.76
N SER A 182 -9.91 7.63 -13.93
CA SER A 182 -10.45 8.21 -15.17
C SER A 182 -11.89 8.68 -15.00
N LYS A 183 -12.75 7.85 -14.40
CA LYS A 183 -14.16 8.18 -14.16
C LYS A 183 -14.33 9.33 -13.17
N TYR A 184 -13.59 9.32 -12.06
CA TYR A 184 -13.67 10.36 -11.05
C TYR A 184 -13.25 11.72 -11.61
N LEU A 185 -12.15 11.77 -12.34
CA LEU A 185 -11.61 12.99 -12.95
C LEU A 185 -12.32 13.39 -14.25
N GLY A 186 -13.20 12.56 -14.79
CA GLY A 186 -13.91 12.83 -16.06
C GLY A 186 -12.99 12.91 -17.29
N VAL A 187 -11.87 12.14 -17.28
CA VAL A 187 -10.83 12.17 -18.33
C VAL A 187 -10.69 10.81 -19.03
N PRO A 188 -10.15 10.75 -20.27
CA PRO A 188 -9.97 9.49 -20.98
C PRO A 188 -9.05 8.50 -20.27
N LEU A 189 -9.28 7.20 -20.52
CA LEU A 189 -8.44 6.08 -20.09
C LEU A 189 -7.61 5.56 -21.27
N VAL A 190 -6.33 5.32 -21.03
CA VAL A 190 -5.37 4.71 -21.95
C VAL A 190 -4.77 3.45 -21.32
N LEU A 191 -4.63 2.39 -22.10
CA LEU A 191 -4.08 1.13 -21.62
C LEU A 191 -2.77 0.82 -22.35
N CYS A 192 -1.76 0.32 -21.60
CA CYS A 192 -0.62 -0.34 -22.20
C CYS A 192 -0.86 -1.85 -22.23
N ASN A 193 -0.75 -2.44 -23.40
CA ASN A 193 -0.79 -3.89 -23.58
C ASN A 193 0.63 -4.41 -23.83
N LYS A 194 1.11 -5.27 -22.93
CA LYS A 194 2.43 -5.90 -23.04
C LYS A 194 2.30 -7.22 -23.78
N THR A 195 2.70 -7.27 -25.05
CA THR A 195 2.68 -8.48 -25.86
C THR A 195 4.04 -9.15 -25.87
N ARG A 196 4.12 -10.45 -25.58
CA ARG A 196 5.28 -11.31 -25.77
C ARG A 196 4.99 -12.25 -26.93
N GLU A 197 5.56 -12.01 -28.10
CA GLU A 197 5.34 -12.87 -29.27
C GLU A 197 6.04 -14.22 -29.17
N LYS A 198 7.16 -14.31 -28.45
CA LYS A 198 7.90 -15.57 -28.18
C LYS A 198 8.72 -15.46 -26.89
N ALA A 199 9.09 -16.61 -26.30
CA ALA A 199 10.10 -16.68 -25.25
C ALA A 199 11.42 -16.11 -25.79
N ASN A 200 12.08 -15.17 -25.07
CA ASN A 200 13.30 -14.46 -25.42
C ASN A 200 13.20 -13.32 -26.46
N VAL A 201 12.01 -12.89 -26.87
CA VAL A 201 11.83 -11.65 -27.64
C VAL A 201 11.52 -10.48 -26.70
N VAL A 202 12.10 -9.31 -26.98
CA VAL A 202 11.83 -8.08 -26.23
C VAL A 202 10.33 -7.81 -26.29
N ALA A 203 9.66 -7.80 -25.13
CA ALA A 203 8.23 -7.54 -25.07
C ALA A 203 7.93 -6.18 -25.71
N THR A 204 7.11 -6.15 -26.74
CA THR A 204 6.55 -4.92 -27.30
C THR A 204 5.44 -4.40 -26.39
N MET A 205 5.33 -3.08 -26.28
CA MET A 205 4.26 -2.44 -25.52
C MET A 205 3.42 -1.63 -26.51
N GLN A 206 2.15 -1.94 -26.60
CA GLN A 206 1.20 -1.27 -27.47
C GLN A 206 0.29 -0.36 -26.65
N ILE A 207 0.09 0.87 -27.10
CA ILE A 207 -0.86 1.81 -26.51
C ILE A 207 -2.25 1.59 -27.13
N ILE A 208 -3.25 1.48 -26.29
CA ILE A 208 -4.66 1.44 -26.65
C ILE A 208 -5.29 2.73 -26.13
N GLY A 209 -5.61 3.65 -27.03
CA GLY A 209 -6.06 5.01 -26.75
C GLY A 209 -5.16 6.06 -27.39
N ASP A 210 -5.44 7.32 -27.13
CA ASP A 210 -4.71 8.46 -27.69
C ASP A 210 -3.98 9.25 -26.60
N VAL A 211 -2.67 9.46 -26.78
CA VAL A 211 -1.79 10.19 -25.84
C VAL A 211 -1.16 11.43 -26.50
N LYS A 212 -1.41 11.67 -27.81
CA LYS A 212 -0.77 12.77 -28.53
C LYS A 212 -1.16 14.13 -27.92
N ASP A 213 -0.17 14.96 -27.66
CA ASP A 213 -0.31 16.29 -27.05
C ASP A 213 -0.99 16.30 -25.68
N LYS A 214 -1.00 15.13 -24.95
CA LYS A 214 -1.65 14.98 -23.66
C LYS A 214 -0.68 14.85 -22.51
N ASN A 215 -1.12 15.28 -21.33
CA ASN A 215 -0.44 15.01 -20.07
C ASN A 215 -0.96 13.67 -19.51
N VAL A 216 -0.06 12.72 -19.34
CA VAL A 216 -0.42 11.35 -18.93
C VAL A 216 -0.06 11.13 -17.47
N VAL A 217 -0.97 10.53 -16.72
CA VAL A 217 -0.71 9.98 -15.37
C VAL A 217 -0.89 8.46 -15.41
N LEU A 218 0.21 7.74 -15.31
CA LEU A 218 0.23 6.28 -15.15
C LEU A 218 -0.15 5.92 -13.71
N VAL A 219 -1.08 4.96 -13.55
CA VAL A 219 -1.58 4.50 -12.25
C VAL A 219 -1.27 3.02 -12.06
N ASP A 220 -0.65 2.67 -10.94
CA ASP A 220 -0.35 1.29 -10.55
C ASP A 220 -0.57 1.07 -9.04
N ASP A 221 -0.54 -0.18 -8.55
CA ASP A 221 -0.55 -0.48 -7.11
C ASP A 221 0.86 -0.52 -6.53
N ILE A 222 1.81 -1.08 -7.26
CA ILE A 222 3.15 -1.37 -6.75
C ILE A 222 4.21 -1.12 -7.81
N VAL A 223 5.29 -0.47 -7.44
CA VAL A 223 6.50 -0.40 -8.26
C VAL A 223 7.64 -1.12 -7.54
N ASP A 224 8.10 -2.20 -8.15
CA ASP A 224 9.22 -3.00 -7.65
C ASP A 224 10.52 -2.56 -8.35
N THR A 225 10.84 -3.10 -9.52
CA THR A 225 12.07 -2.76 -10.25
C THR A 225 11.95 -1.57 -11.19
N ALA A 226 10.77 -0.95 -11.28
CA ALA A 226 10.41 0.17 -12.15
C ALA A 226 10.53 -0.07 -13.68
N GLY A 227 10.88 -1.29 -14.11
CA GLY A 227 11.10 -1.55 -15.53
C GLY A 227 9.85 -1.40 -16.41
N THR A 228 8.68 -1.82 -15.93
CA THR A 228 7.42 -1.73 -16.67
C THR A 228 6.95 -0.28 -16.79
N ILE A 229 6.96 0.45 -15.68
CA ILE A 229 6.43 1.83 -15.64
C ILE A 229 7.29 2.82 -16.41
N THR A 230 8.63 2.69 -16.35
CA THR A 230 9.54 3.53 -17.13
C THR A 230 9.47 3.22 -18.62
N LYS A 231 9.30 1.95 -18.99
CA LYS A 231 9.08 1.57 -20.39
C LYS A 231 7.75 2.13 -20.92
N ALA A 232 6.67 2.05 -20.13
CA ALA A 232 5.38 2.61 -20.50
C ALA A 232 5.48 4.13 -20.74
N ALA A 233 6.20 4.83 -19.87
CA ALA A 233 6.44 6.26 -20.02
C ALA A 233 7.16 6.61 -21.32
N ASN A 234 8.23 5.89 -21.67
CA ASN A 234 8.98 6.12 -22.91
C ASN A 234 8.11 5.90 -24.14
N VAL A 235 7.37 4.78 -24.20
CA VAL A 235 6.48 4.48 -25.34
C VAL A 235 5.38 5.54 -25.51
N MET A 236 4.84 6.09 -24.41
CA MET A 236 3.87 7.17 -24.48
C MET A 236 4.46 8.48 -24.98
N LEU A 237 5.68 8.82 -24.56
CA LEU A 237 6.38 10.03 -25.07
C LEU A 237 6.75 9.87 -26.55
N GLU A 238 7.21 8.68 -26.98
CA GLU A 238 7.44 8.37 -28.39
C GLU A 238 6.16 8.46 -29.23
N ALA A 239 5.01 8.17 -28.64
CA ALA A 239 3.69 8.35 -29.25
C ALA A 239 3.17 9.80 -29.21
N GLY A 240 3.97 10.75 -28.74
CA GLY A 240 3.67 12.18 -28.77
C GLY A 240 3.00 12.73 -27.51
N ALA A 241 3.04 12.02 -26.36
CA ALA A 241 2.59 12.59 -25.10
C ALA A 241 3.41 13.83 -24.71
N LYS A 242 2.75 14.87 -24.18
CA LYS A 242 3.40 16.10 -23.72
C LYS A 242 4.24 15.88 -22.46
N SER A 243 3.73 15.10 -21.53
CA SER A 243 4.45 14.68 -20.32
C SER A 243 3.88 13.37 -19.80
N VAL A 244 4.70 12.60 -19.09
CA VAL A 244 4.26 11.41 -18.40
C VAL A 244 4.71 11.47 -16.93
N ARG A 245 3.76 11.29 -16.03
CA ARG A 245 3.94 11.12 -14.60
C ARG A 245 3.46 9.74 -14.21
N ALA A 246 3.90 9.26 -13.06
CA ALA A 246 3.39 8.00 -12.54
C ALA A 246 3.04 8.12 -11.05
N ILE A 247 1.98 7.42 -10.64
CA ILE A 247 1.61 7.25 -9.25
C ILE A 247 1.47 5.75 -8.95
N ALA A 248 1.89 5.32 -7.78
CA ALA A 248 1.64 3.97 -7.30
C ALA A 248 1.53 3.94 -5.78
N SER A 249 0.67 3.07 -5.27
CA SER A 249 0.41 3.02 -3.84
C SER A 249 1.64 2.59 -3.05
N HIS A 250 2.34 1.55 -3.50
CA HIS A 250 3.41 0.92 -2.75
C HIS A 250 4.79 1.06 -3.39
N CYS A 251 5.69 1.72 -2.65
CA CYS A 251 7.06 2.02 -3.04
C CYS A 251 8.01 0.89 -2.64
N VAL A 252 7.98 -0.26 -3.32
CA VAL A 252 8.95 -1.35 -3.05
C VAL A 252 10.33 -0.95 -3.52
N MET A 253 10.43 -0.43 -4.73
CA MET A 253 11.63 0.20 -5.30
C MET A 253 12.91 -0.60 -5.08
N SER A 254 12.85 -1.92 -5.35
CA SER A 254 14.03 -2.79 -5.34
C SER A 254 15.07 -2.33 -6.36
N ASP A 255 16.36 -2.51 -6.04
CA ASP A 255 17.43 -2.12 -6.95
C ASP A 255 17.31 -2.82 -8.30
N PRO A 256 17.53 -2.10 -9.40
CA PRO A 256 17.99 -0.71 -9.54
C PRO A 256 16.86 0.31 -9.81
N ALA A 257 15.67 0.19 -9.20
CA ALA A 257 14.49 1.01 -9.53
C ALA A 257 14.73 2.52 -9.41
N SER A 258 15.36 2.98 -8.32
CA SER A 258 15.63 4.41 -8.10
C SER A 258 16.48 5.00 -9.22
N PHE A 259 17.52 4.27 -9.66
CA PHE A 259 18.35 4.68 -10.81
C PHE A 259 17.51 4.72 -12.09
N ARG A 260 16.70 3.68 -12.36
CA ARG A 260 15.85 3.64 -13.56
C ARG A 260 14.86 4.80 -13.61
N VAL A 261 14.24 5.15 -12.48
CA VAL A 261 13.31 6.28 -12.40
C VAL A 261 14.05 7.60 -12.61
N GLN A 262 15.21 7.77 -11.99
CA GLN A 262 16.04 8.98 -12.17
C GLN A 262 16.42 9.22 -13.62
N GLU A 263 16.87 8.17 -14.33
CA GLU A 263 17.29 8.24 -15.73
C GLU A 263 16.12 8.20 -16.74
N SER A 264 14.90 7.88 -16.28
CA SER A 264 13.74 7.79 -17.17
C SER A 264 13.23 9.14 -17.61
N SER A 265 12.37 9.13 -18.62
CA SER A 265 11.66 10.32 -19.10
C SER A 265 10.42 10.68 -18.26
N LEU A 266 10.18 10.01 -17.13
CA LEU A 266 9.14 10.41 -16.19
C LEU A 266 9.42 11.81 -15.63
N ALA A 267 8.38 12.65 -15.60
CA ALA A 267 8.46 13.95 -14.94
C ALA A 267 8.51 13.81 -13.42
N GLU A 268 7.74 12.85 -12.88
CA GLU A 268 7.75 12.48 -11.46
C GLU A 268 7.19 11.07 -11.26
N MET A 269 7.54 10.47 -10.13
CA MET A 269 6.99 9.21 -9.61
C MET A 269 6.50 9.44 -8.18
N VAL A 270 5.20 9.33 -7.95
CA VAL A 270 4.57 9.63 -6.66
C VAL A 270 4.08 8.35 -6.01
N PHE A 271 4.42 8.16 -4.74
CA PHE A 271 4.00 7.04 -3.92
C PHE A 271 3.26 7.50 -2.68
N THR A 272 2.59 6.59 -2.00
CA THR A 272 2.24 6.78 -0.59
C THR A 272 3.43 6.44 0.29
N ASP A 273 3.35 6.85 1.55
CA ASP A 273 4.33 6.47 2.57
C ASP A 273 3.98 5.14 3.28
N SER A 274 3.28 4.22 2.60
CA SER A 274 3.01 2.85 3.10
C SER A 274 4.27 2.01 3.28
N ILE A 275 5.32 2.30 2.53
CA ILE A 275 6.68 1.76 2.66
C ILE A 275 7.62 2.95 2.75
N PRO A 276 8.60 2.98 3.69
CA PRO A 276 9.55 4.08 3.79
C PRO A 276 10.48 4.09 2.56
N TYR A 277 10.71 5.28 2.00
CA TYR A 277 11.64 5.47 0.91
C TYR A 277 12.84 6.29 1.36
N ALA A 278 13.99 5.64 1.52
CA ALA A 278 15.22 6.25 2.00
C ALA A 278 16.28 6.44 0.90
N LYS A 279 15.98 6.04 -0.35
CA LYS A 279 16.93 6.14 -1.47
C LYS A 279 16.88 7.54 -2.09
N LYS A 280 17.98 7.94 -2.75
CA LYS A 280 18.05 9.22 -3.46
C LYS A 280 17.50 9.07 -4.88
N CYS A 281 16.43 9.80 -5.17
CA CYS A 281 15.89 10.00 -6.52
C CYS A 281 15.05 11.28 -6.48
N ASP A 282 15.46 12.29 -7.24
CA ASP A 282 14.81 13.62 -7.22
C ASP A 282 13.40 13.59 -7.83
N LYS A 283 13.10 12.56 -8.63
CA LYS A 283 11.79 12.38 -9.24
C LYS A 283 10.79 11.67 -8.34
N VAL A 284 11.24 11.08 -7.21
CA VAL A 284 10.36 10.36 -6.29
C VAL A 284 9.80 11.30 -5.24
N LYS A 285 8.48 11.27 -5.07
CA LYS A 285 7.73 11.98 -4.03
C LYS A 285 6.87 11.01 -3.24
N GLN A 286 6.74 11.23 -1.94
CA GLN A 286 5.79 10.49 -1.11
C GLN A 286 4.68 11.39 -0.58
N LEU A 287 3.45 10.89 -0.61
CA LEU A 287 2.27 11.47 0.02
C LEU A 287 1.92 10.68 1.26
N SER A 288 1.58 11.36 2.35
CA SER A 288 1.23 10.66 3.59
C SER A 288 -0.19 10.11 3.54
N ILE A 289 -0.34 8.88 4.04
CA ILE A 289 -1.63 8.21 4.25
C ILE A 289 -2.07 8.26 5.72
N ALA A 290 -1.31 8.95 6.56
CA ALA A 290 -1.53 8.96 8.01
C ALA A 290 -2.94 9.42 8.39
N ASP A 291 -3.44 10.52 7.79
CA ASP A 291 -4.77 11.06 8.09
C ASP A 291 -5.89 10.10 7.71
N MET A 292 -5.74 9.41 6.57
CA MET A 292 -6.70 8.39 6.12
C MET A 292 -6.77 7.21 7.09
N PHE A 293 -5.64 6.70 7.54
CA PHE A 293 -5.59 5.62 8.53
C PHE A 293 -6.06 6.07 9.91
N ALA A 294 -5.70 7.28 10.33
CA ALA A 294 -6.17 7.87 11.59
C ALA A 294 -7.71 8.00 11.61
N GLU A 295 -8.29 8.51 10.54
CA GLU A 295 -9.76 8.61 10.42
C GLU A 295 -10.42 7.23 10.44
N THR A 296 -9.83 6.23 9.77
CA THR A 296 -10.34 4.85 9.82
C THR A 296 -10.29 4.29 11.24
N ILE A 297 -9.18 4.46 11.94
CA ILE A 297 -9.03 4.02 13.34
C ILE A 297 -10.08 4.70 14.21
N ARG A 298 -10.29 6.03 14.09
CA ARG A 298 -11.30 6.78 14.83
C ARG A 298 -12.70 6.21 14.62
N ARG A 299 -13.07 5.93 13.36
CA ARG A 299 -14.38 5.36 13.01
C ARG A 299 -14.55 3.95 13.55
N VAL A 300 -13.52 3.10 13.47
CA VAL A 300 -13.56 1.76 14.05
C VAL A 300 -13.76 1.81 15.57
N VAL A 301 -13.05 2.71 16.28
CA VAL A 301 -13.22 2.90 17.73
C VAL A 301 -14.61 3.38 18.09
N ASN A 302 -15.20 4.26 17.29
CA ASN A 302 -16.51 4.85 17.51
C ASN A 302 -17.67 4.01 16.96
N ASN A 303 -17.39 2.86 16.31
CA ASN A 303 -18.37 2.05 15.58
C ASN A 303 -19.09 2.83 14.46
N GLU A 304 -18.37 3.73 13.78
CA GLU A 304 -18.87 4.52 12.66
C GLU A 304 -18.58 3.86 11.31
N SER A 305 -19.40 4.18 10.30
CA SER A 305 -19.20 3.69 8.94
C SER A 305 -17.95 4.30 8.30
N ILE A 306 -17.13 3.47 7.64
CA ILE A 306 -15.97 3.89 6.85
C ILE A 306 -16.31 4.12 5.37
N SER A 307 -17.57 3.91 4.95
CA SER A 307 -17.98 3.94 3.53
C SER A 307 -17.68 5.27 2.84
N SER A 308 -17.66 6.39 3.55
CA SER A 308 -17.35 7.71 2.98
C SER A 308 -15.87 7.87 2.57
N GLN A 309 -15.00 6.95 2.97
CA GLN A 309 -13.57 6.95 2.60
C GLN A 309 -13.31 6.16 1.31
N TYR A 310 -14.33 5.46 0.79
CA TYR A 310 -14.22 4.69 -0.45
C TYR A 310 -14.52 5.58 -1.65
N ILE A 311 -13.49 6.00 -2.36
CA ILE A 311 -13.59 6.54 -3.72
C ILE A 311 -13.28 5.38 -4.65
N ILE A 312 -14.35 4.69 -5.13
CA ILE A 312 -14.29 3.47 -5.94
C ILE A 312 -14.75 3.78 -7.37
#